data_b1a44027b37efa51fc94d2b0c7a63cba
#
_entry.id   b1a44027b37efa51fc94d2b0c7a63cba
#
_cell.length_a   1.000
_cell.length_b   1.000
_cell.length_c   1.000
_cell.angle_alpha   90.00
_cell.angle_beta   90.00
_cell.angle_gamma   90.00
#
_symmetry.space_group_name_H-M   'P 1'
#
loop_
_entity.id
_entity.type
_entity.pdbx_description
1 polymer ?
#
loop_
_entity_poly.entity_id
_entity_poly.type
_entity_poly.pdbx_seq_one_letter_code
_entity_poly.pdbx_strand_id
1 'polypeptide(L)'
;MDENTQAKFAEKIKELLNMAKKKKNVLEYQEISDFFADMPLEEEQMEKVLEYLDQNNVDVLRITDDDDVDDEEIILTDEDEVDVENIDLSVPEGVSIEDPVRMYLKEIGKVPLLSAEEEIELAQRMEEGDQEAKKRLAEANLRLVVSIAKRYVGRGMLFLDLIQEGNLGLIKAVEKFDYRKGYKFSTYATWWIRQAITRAIADQARTIRIPVHMVETINKLIRVSRQLLQELGREPTPEEIAEEMNMPVDRLREILKISQEPVSLETPIGEEEDSHLGDFIQDDNVPVPSDAAAFTLLKEQLVEVLGTLTEREQKVLRLRFGLDDGRARTLEEVGKEFNVTRERIRQIEAKALRKLRHPSRSRKLKDYLD
;
A
#
# COMPACT_ATOMS: atom_id res chain seq x y z
N MET A 1 -16.59 -40.26 -5.04
CA MET A 1 -16.90 -39.59 -6.33
C MET A 1 -16.94 -40.60 -7.45
N ASP A 2 -17.98 -40.61 -8.26
CA ASP A 2 -18.08 -41.50 -9.43
C ASP A 2 -17.04 -41.13 -10.48
N GLU A 3 -16.48 -42.13 -11.18
CA GLU A 3 -15.45 -41.93 -12.24
C GLU A 3 -15.81 -40.90 -13.30
N ASN A 4 -17.11 -40.69 -13.54
CA ASN A 4 -17.63 -39.70 -14.48
C ASN A 4 -17.53 -38.25 -13.95
N THR A 5 -17.55 -38.07 -12.62
CA THR A 5 -17.43 -36.77 -11.96
C THR A 5 -15.95 -36.32 -11.89
N GLN A 6 -15.02 -37.29 -11.72
CA GLN A 6 -13.58 -36.99 -11.74
C GLN A 6 -13.09 -36.60 -13.13
N ALA A 7 -13.60 -37.21 -14.20
CA ALA A 7 -13.26 -36.84 -15.56
C ALA A 7 -13.72 -35.43 -15.91
N LYS A 8 -14.94 -35.04 -15.53
CA LYS A 8 -15.47 -33.68 -15.72
C LYS A 8 -14.71 -32.64 -14.90
N PHE A 9 -14.29 -32.97 -13.67
CA PHE A 9 -13.49 -32.10 -12.82
C PHE A 9 -12.11 -31.82 -13.43
N ALA A 10 -11.44 -32.86 -13.96
CA ALA A 10 -10.15 -32.70 -14.61
C ALA A 10 -10.23 -31.88 -15.94
N GLU A 11 -11.35 -31.95 -16.63
CA GLU A 11 -11.61 -31.17 -17.86
C GLU A 11 -11.83 -29.69 -17.51
N LYS A 12 -12.63 -29.39 -16.47
CA LYS A 12 -12.85 -28.03 -15.97
C LYS A 12 -11.57 -27.38 -15.44
N ILE A 13 -10.69 -28.11 -14.76
CA ILE A 13 -9.40 -27.57 -14.33
C ILE A 13 -8.51 -27.16 -15.52
N LYS A 14 -8.51 -27.94 -16.61
CA LYS A 14 -7.77 -27.58 -17.82
C LYS A 14 -8.35 -26.33 -18.51
N GLU A 15 -9.66 -26.18 -18.52
CA GLU A 15 -10.32 -24.97 -19.03
C GLU A 15 -9.99 -23.75 -18.18
N LEU A 16 -9.97 -23.88 -16.85
CA LEU A 16 -9.56 -22.83 -15.93
C LEU A 16 -8.11 -22.37 -16.16
N LEU A 17 -7.17 -23.31 -16.38
CA LEU A 17 -5.79 -22.98 -16.75
C LEU A 17 -5.69 -22.26 -18.09
N ASN A 18 -6.54 -22.61 -19.06
CA ASN A 18 -6.59 -21.90 -20.35
C ASN A 18 -7.15 -20.47 -20.19
N MET A 19 -8.10 -20.26 -19.28
CA MET A 19 -8.57 -18.93 -18.90
C MET A 19 -7.48 -18.11 -18.18
N ALA A 20 -6.75 -18.72 -17.26
CA ALA A 20 -5.62 -18.08 -16.58
C ALA A 20 -4.56 -17.60 -17.56
N LYS A 21 -4.17 -18.43 -18.53
CA LYS A 21 -3.20 -18.06 -19.59
C LYS A 21 -3.65 -16.88 -20.44
N LYS A 22 -4.96 -16.72 -20.71
CA LYS A 22 -5.51 -15.56 -21.43
C LYS A 22 -5.47 -14.28 -20.59
N LYS A 23 -5.54 -14.40 -19.26
CA LYS A 23 -5.52 -13.30 -18.27
C LYS A 23 -4.15 -13.06 -17.64
N LYS A 24 -3.06 -13.41 -18.31
CA LYS A 24 -1.67 -13.21 -17.85
C LYS A 24 -1.34 -13.96 -16.55
N ASN A 25 -1.91 -15.12 -16.34
CA ASN A 25 -1.76 -15.99 -15.16
C ASN A 25 -2.25 -15.36 -13.84
N VAL A 26 -3.25 -14.48 -13.90
CA VAL A 26 -3.90 -13.92 -12.72
C VAL A 26 -5.39 -14.24 -12.79
N LEU A 27 -5.95 -14.85 -11.75
CA LEU A 27 -7.38 -15.14 -11.61
C LEU A 27 -7.90 -14.59 -10.28
N GLU A 28 -9.15 -14.13 -10.25
CA GLU A 28 -9.84 -13.74 -9.03
C GLU A 28 -10.51 -14.96 -8.39
N TYR A 29 -10.51 -15.03 -7.04
CA TYR A 29 -11.13 -16.13 -6.31
C TYR A 29 -12.62 -16.26 -6.63
N GLN A 30 -13.33 -15.14 -6.81
CA GLN A 30 -14.75 -15.12 -7.21
C GLN A 30 -14.95 -15.74 -8.58
N GLU A 31 -14.07 -15.49 -9.55
CA GLU A 31 -14.14 -16.09 -10.88
C GLU A 31 -13.95 -17.62 -10.84
N ILE A 32 -13.11 -18.10 -9.90
CA ILE A 32 -12.92 -19.55 -9.69
C ILE A 32 -14.17 -20.15 -9.06
N SER A 33 -14.77 -19.49 -8.08
CA SER A 33 -16.02 -19.90 -7.43
C SER A 33 -17.18 -19.94 -8.42
N ASP A 34 -17.36 -18.90 -9.22
CA ASP A 34 -18.38 -18.81 -10.25
C ASP A 34 -18.22 -19.86 -11.35
N PHE A 35 -16.95 -20.17 -11.72
CA PHE A 35 -16.66 -21.20 -12.70
C PHE A 35 -17.07 -22.60 -12.25
N PHE A 36 -17.04 -22.84 -10.93
CA PHE A 36 -17.49 -24.08 -10.31
C PHE A 36 -18.91 -24.03 -9.74
N ALA A 37 -19.68 -22.96 -9.97
CA ALA A 37 -21.05 -22.81 -9.48
C ALA A 37 -21.98 -23.98 -9.88
N ASP A 38 -21.74 -24.60 -11.04
CA ASP A 38 -22.47 -25.80 -11.53
C ASP A 38 -22.08 -27.10 -10.80
N MET A 39 -20.96 -27.09 -10.05
CA MET A 39 -20.47 -28.22 -9.26
C MET A 39 -19.95 -27.69 -7.92
N PRO A 40 -20.81 -27.61 -6.89
CA PRO A 40 -20.36 -27.13 -5.58
C PRO A 40 -19.24 -28.04 -5.07
N LEU A 41 -18.06 -27.43 -4.88
CA LEU A 41 -16.87 -28.09 -4.36
C LEU A 41 -16.89 -28.05 -2.84
N GLU A 42 -16.51 -29.14 -2.19
CA GLU A 42 -16.21 -29.15 -0.76
C GLU A 42 -14.90 -28.38 -0.50
N GLU A 43 -14.71 -27.81 0.69
CA GLU A 43 -13.54 -27.01 1.05
C GLU A 43 -12.20 -27.69 0.73
N GLU A 44 -12.08 -28.99 1.03
CA GLU A 44 -10.86 -29.78 0.69
C GLU A 44 -10.58 -29.88 -0.82
N GLN A 45 -11.64 -29.77 -1.63
CA GLN A 45 -11.51 -29.84 -3.09
C GLN A 45 -11.13 -28.50 -3.68
N MET A 46 -11.64 -27.40 -3.11
CA MET A 46 -11.25 -26.03 -3.47
C MET A 46 -9.79 -25.78 -3.12
N GLU A 47 -9.33 -26.24 -1.95
CA GLU A 47 -7.93 -26.15 -1.53
C GLU A 47 -6.98 -26.86 -2.51
N LYS A 48 -7.35 -28.05 -2.97
CA LYS A 48 -6.58 -28.79 -4.00
C LYS A 48 -6.58 -28.08 -5.37
N VAL A 49 -7.65 -27.37 -5.73
CA VAL A 49 -7.69 -26.54 -6.95
C VAL A 49 -6.73 -25.36 -6.82
N LEU A 50 -6.73 -24.67 -5.68
CA LEU A 50 -5.83 -23.55 -5.40
C LEU A 50 -4.37 -23.99 -5.39
N GLU A 51 -4.05 -25.12 -4.74
CA GLU A 51 -2.71 -25.70 -4.74
C GLU A 51 -2.24 -26.09 -6.15
N TYR A 52 -3.13 -26.63 -6.97
CA TYR A 52 -2.82 -26.95 -8.37
C TYR A 52 -2.60 -25.72 -9.25
N LEU A 53 -3.32 -24.61 -9.01
CA LEU A 53 -3.11 -23.34 -9.70
C LEU A 53 -1.78 -22.71 -9.30
N ASP A 54 -1.42 -22.74 -8.02
CA ASP A 54 -0.13 -22.27 -7.50
C ASP A 54 1.06 -23.05 -8.10
N GLN A 55 0.96 -24.39 -8.18
CA GLN A 55 1.95 -25.22 -8.86
C GLN A 55 2.14 -24.92 -10.35
N ASN A 56 1.13 -24.31 -10.99
CA ASN A 56 1.19 -23.90 -12.40
C ASN A 56 1.52 -22.40 -12.59
N ASN A 57 2.01 -21.71 -11.53
CA ASN A 57 2.34 -20.30 -11.51
C ASN A 57 1.15 -19.38 -11.93
N VAL A 58 -0.04 -19.70 -11.44
CA VAL A 58 -1.23 -18.86 -11.58
C VAL A 58 -1.47 -18.18 -10.24
N ASP A 59 -1.31 -16.86 -10.20
CA ASP A 59 -1.58 -16.05 -9.02
C ASP A 59 -3.10 -15.90 -8.83
N VAL A 60 -3.61 -16.40 -7.71
CA VAL A 60 -5.01 -16.22 -7.34
C VAL A 60 -5.13 -15.02 -6.44
N LEU A 61 -5.71 -13.94 -6.97
CA LEU A 61 -6.05 -12.77 -6.19
C LEU A 61 -7.34 -13.07 -5.40
N ARG A 62 -7.21 -13.22 -4.10
CA ARG A 62 -8.36 -13.12 -3.21
C ARG A 62 -8.68 -11.63 -3.08
N ILE A 63 -9.56 -11.13 -3.95
CA ILE A 63 -10.27 -9.89 -3.66
C ILE A 63 -11.34 -10.31 -2.66
N THR A 64 -10.97 -10.38 -1.40
CA THR A 64 -11.96 -10.21 -0.35
C THR A 64 -12.36 -8.74 -0.48
N ASP A 65 -13.56 -8.49 -1.01
CA ASP A 65 -14.23 -7.25 -0.65
C ASP A 65 -14.18 -7.22 0.87
N ASP A 66 -13.43 -6.27 1.43
CA ASP A 66 -13.13 -6.12 2.86
C ASP A 66 -14.42 -5.90 3.71
N ASP A 67 -15.59 -6.13 3.13
CA ASP A 67 -16.88 -5.97 3.75
C ASP A 67 -17.52 -7.29 4.26
N ASP A 68 -17.06 -8.46 3.80
CA ASP A 68 -17.52 -9.75 4.31
C ASP A 68 -16.44 -10.38 5.22
N VAL A 69 -16.36 -9.85 6.43
CA VAL A 69 -15.73 -10.59 7.52
C VAL A 69 -16.74 -11.63 7.99
N ASP A 70 -16.40 -12.90 7.82
CA ASP A 70 -17.20 -13.99 8.35
C ASP A 70 -17.53 -13.73 9.82
N ASP A 71 -18.83 -13.61 10.12
CA ASP A 71 -19.38 -13.38 11.46
C ASP A 71 -18.97 -14.48 12.48
N GLU A 72 -18.29 -15.54 12.05
CA GLU A 72 -17.95 -16.71 12.89
C GLU A 72 -16.63 -16.61 13.64
N GLU A 73 -15.73 -15.66 13.29
CA GLU A 73 -14.42 -15.51 13.96
C GLU A 73 -14.32 -14.35 14.97
N ILE A 74 -15.46 -13.85 15.47
CA ILE A 74 -15.48 -12.86 16.54
C ILE A 74 -15.26 -13.56 17.90
N ILE A 75 -14.06 -14.07 18.13
CA ILE A 75 -13.65 -14.49 19.48
C ILE A 75 -13.26 -13.21 20.23
N LEU A 76 -14.23 -12.65 20.95
CA LEU A 76 -13.98 -11.62 21.95
C LEU A 76 -13.20 -12.26 23.10
N THR A 77 -12.00 -11.77 23.39
CA THR A 77 -11.29 -12.12 24.63
C THR A 77 -11.92 -11.32 25.78
N ASP A 78 -11.88 -11.86 27.02
CA ASP A 78 -12.41 -11.19 28.23
C ASP A 78 -11.81 -9.78 28.45
N GLU A 79 -10.66 -9.49 27.84
CA GLU A 79 -10.02 -8.15 27.86
C GLU A 79 -10.73 -7.11 26.96
N ASP A 80 -11.69 -7.53 26.15
CA ASP A 80 -12.38 -6.69 25.16
C ASP A 80 -13.71 -6.12 25.69
N GLU A 81 -14.17 -6.56 26.84
CA GLU A 81 -15.33 -5.95 27.50
C GLU A 81 -14.99 -4.54 27.98
N VAL A 82 -15.56 -3.55 27.28
CA VAL A 82 -15.48 -2.15 27.68
C VAL A 82 -16.70 -1.82 28.52
N ASP A 83 -16.47 -1.46 29.78
CA ASP A 83 -17.55 -0.94 30.65
C ASP A 83 -18.00 0.44 30.13
N VAL A 84 -19.11 0.44 29.38
CA VAL A 84 -19.65 1.64 28.74
C VAL A 84 -20.16 2.67 29.74
N GLU A 85 -20.53 2.22 30.97
CA GLU A 85 -21.09 3.09 32.01
C GLU A 85 -20.00 3.95 32.69
N ASN A 86 -18.76 3.42 32.82
CA ASN A 86 -17.65 4.05 33.51
C ASN A 86 -16.49 4.46 32.59
N ILE A 87 -16.78 4.89 31.35
CA ILE A 87 -15.73 5.34 30.41
C ILE A 87 -15.09 6.63 30.94
N ASP A 88 -13.78 6.54 31.24
CA ASP A 88 -12.96 7.70 31.56
C ASP A 88 -12.68 8.53 30.29
N LEU A 89 -13.21 9.75 30.26
CA LEU A 89 -13.01 10.74 29.20
C LEU A 89 -11.81 11.66 29.45
N SER A 90 -10.95 11.37 30.42
CA SER A 90 -9.71 12.13 30.63
C SER A 90 -8.77 11.98 29.43
N VAL A 91 -7.95 12.99 29.17
CA VAL A 91 -6.94 12.94 28.09
C VAL A 91 -5.83 11.97 28.52
N PRO A 92 -5.37 11.04 27.65
CA PRO A 92 -4.29 10.11 27.98
C PRO A 92 -2.99 10.84 28.32
N GLU A 93 -2.17 10.23 29.17
CA GLU A 93 -0.82 10.74 29.46
C GLU A 93 0.03 10.77 28.18
N GLY A 94 0.75 11.87 27.96
CA GLY A 94 1.59 12.05 26.77
C GLY A 94 0.88 12.66 25.56
N VAL A 95 -0.44 12.90 25.63
CA VAL A 95 -1.17 13.65 24.61
C VAL A 95 -1.17 15.14 25.01
N SER A 96 -0.68 15.99 24.11
CA SER A 96 -0.81 17.45 24.26
C SER A 96 -2.27 17.81 24.45
N ILE A 97 -2.59 18.52 25.54
CA ILE A 97 -3.95 19.01 25.79
C ILE A 97 -4.19 20.23 24.91
N GLU A 98 -4.41 19.97 23.64
CA GLU A 98 -4.86 21.00 22.71
C GLU A 98 -6.34 21.29 22.94
N ASP A 99 -6.73 22.56 22.82
CA ASP A 99 -8.13 22.99 22.95
C ASP A 99 -9.12 22.15 22.13
N PRO A 100 -8.79 21.70 20.88
CA PRO A 100 -9.69 20.88 20.07
C PRO A 100 -10.05 19.52 20.71
N VAL A 101 -9.07 18.82 21.34
CA VAL A 101 -9.31 17.54 21.99
C VAL A 101 -10.29 17.70 23.14
N ARG A 102 -10.02 18.68 24.01
CA ARG A 102 -10.86 18.96 25.19
C ARG A 102 -12.28 19.38 24.77
N MET A 103 -12.40 20.20 23.72
CA MET A 103 -13.67 20.65 23.19
C MET A 103 -14.50 19.46 22.67
N TYR A 104 -13.88 18.58 21.90
CA TYR A 104 -14.54 17.36 21.37
C TYR A 104 -15.02 16.44 22.52
N LEU A 105 -14.16 16.13 23.50
CA LEU A 105 -14.51 15.29 24.64
C LEU A 105 -15.66 15.88 25.48
N LYS A 106 -15.69 17.21 25.65
CA LYS A 106 -16.80 17.91 26.32
C LYS A 106 -18.10 17.84 25.54
N GLU A 107 -18.03 17.85 24.19
CA GLU A 107 -19.20 17.80 23.32
C GLU A 107 -19.86 16.42 23.35
N ILE A 108 -19.09 15.35 23.17
CA ILE A 108 -19.61 13.96 23.21
C ILE A 108 -20.12 13.58 24.61
N GLY A 109 -19.57 14.19 25.69
CA GLY A 109 -20.02 13.96 27.06
C GLY A 109 -21.42 14.48 27.37
N LYS A 110 -21.99 15.36 26.52
CA LYS A 110 -23.36 15.87 26.69
C LYS A 110 -24.44 14.89 26.26
N VAL A 111 -24.11 13.93 25.40
CA VAL A 111 -25.05 12.95 24.88
C VAL A 111 -25.31 11.87 25.94
N PRO A 112 -26.58 11.61 26.34
CA PRO A 112 -26.89 10.58 27.32
C PRO A 112 -26.62 9.19 26.73
N LEU A 113 -26.27 8.25 27.61
CA LEU A 113 -26.14 6.84 27.25
C LEU A 113 -27.54 6.25 26.97
N LEU A 114 -27.59 5.27 26.08
CA LEU A 114 -28.81 4.56 25.72
C LEU A 114 -28.98 3.34 26.65
N SER A 115 -30.24 3.03 26.97
CA SER A 115 -30.59 1.74 27.60
C SER A 115 -30.67 0.64 26.53
N ALA A 116 -30.57 -0.63 26.95
CA ALA A 116 -30.67 -1.76 26.02
C ALA A 116 -31.99 -1.78 25.23
N GLU A 117 -33.07 -1.30 25.85
CA GLU A 117 -34.40 -1.21 25.20
C GLU A 117 -34.40 -0.12 24.12
N GLU A 118 -33.79 1.04 24.40
CA GLU A 118 -33.63 2.14 23.44
C GLU A 118 -32.73 1.76 22.27
N GLU A 119 -31.68 0.96 22.49
CA GLU A 119 -30.81 0.44 21.43
C GLU A 119 -31.60 -0.41 20.43
N ILE A 120 -32.47 -1.31 20.93
CA ILE A 120 -33.34 -2.17 20.11
C ILE A 120 -34.37 -1.35 19.34
N GLU A 121 -35.01 -0.36 20.02
CA GLU A 121 -36.01 0.51 19.37
C GLU A 121 -35.36 1.32 18.22
N LEU A 122 -34.17 1.90 18.46
CA LEU A 122 -33.44 2.63 17.44
C LEU A 122 -33.01 1.72 16.28
N ALA A 123 -32.56 0.49 16.57
CA ALA A 123 -32.19 -0.47 15.56
C ALA A 123 -33.38 -0.88 14.66
N GLN A 124 -34.59 -1.04 15.24
CA GLN A 124 -35.82 -1.30 14.47
C GLN A 124 -36.13 -0.13 13.53
N ARG A 125 -36.09 1.11 14.05
CA ARG A 125 -36.36 2.30 13.24
C ARG A 125 -35.29 2.49 12.12
N MET A 126 -34.07 2.07 12.35
CA MET A 126 -33.05 2.09 11.33
C MET A 126 -33.34 1.11 10.18
N GLU A 127 -33.89 -0.07 10.44
CA GLU A 127 -34.36 -1.01 9.41
C GLU A 127 -35.45 -0.39 8.53
N GLU A 128 -36.32 0.47 9.11
CA GLU A 128 -37.34 1.23 8.39
C GLU A 128 -36.74 2.41 7.56
N GLY A 129 -35.43 2.66 7.66
CA GLY A 129 -34.75 3.71 6.93
C GLY A 129 -34.66 5.06 7.64
N ASP A 130 -34.91 5.12 8.96
CA ASP A 130 -34.84 6.36 9.74
C ASP A 130 -33.38 6.79 9.97
N GLN A 131 -32.96 7.86 9.28
CA GLN A 131 -31.62 8.43 9.38
C GLN A 131 -31.36 9.11 10.75
N GLU A 132 -32.38 9.63 11.41
CA GLU A 132 -32.25 10.23 12.74
C GLU A 132 -31.97 9.18 13.81
N ALA A 133 -32.58 7.99 13.69
CA ALA A 133 -32.29 6.86 14.57
C ALA A 133 -30.82 6.40 14.42
N LYS A 134 -30.33 6.31 13.17
CA LYS A 134 -28.92 5.99 12.86
C LYS A 134 -27.95 6.98 13.51
N LYS A 135 -28.24 8.28 13.34
CA LYS A 135 -27.44 9.35 13.91
C LYS A 135 -27.41 9.30 15.43
N ARG A 136 -28.59 9.10 16.07
CA ARG A 136 -28.72 9.05 17.53
C ARG A 136 -27.96 7.84 18.12
N LEU A 137 -28.04 6.67 17.49
CA LEU A 137 -27.29 5.48 17.93
C LEU A 137 -25.77 5.71 17.81
N ALA A 138 -25.28 6.34 16.74
CA ALA A 138 -23.89 6.67 16.58
C ALA A 138 -23.40 7.70 17.63
N GLU A 139 -24.15 8.80 17.83
CA GLU A 139 -23.77 9.87 18.78
C GLU A 139 -23.67 9.36 20.23
N ALA A 140 -24.58 8.49 20.64
CA ALA A 140 -24.56 7.92 22.00
C ALA A 140 -23.37 6.99 22.25
N ASN A 141 -22.74 6.46 21.19
CA ASN A 141 -21.64 5.52 21.26
C ASN A 141 -20.26 6.14 20.94
N LEU A 142 -20.14 7.46 20.73
CA LEU A 142 -18.87 8.14 20.50
C LEU A 142 -17.89 7.98 21.68
N ARG A 143 -18.41 7.88 22.90
CA ARG A 143 -17.59 7.65 24.10
C ARG A 143 -16.87 6.28 24.07
N LEU A 144 -17.53 5.25 23.51
CA LEU A 144 -16.93 3.93 23.30
C LEU A 144 -15.72 4.03 22.35
N VAL A 145 -15.84 4.79 21.24
CA VAL A 145 -14.72 5.01 20.32
C VAL A 145 -13.52 5.60 21.03
N VAL A 146 -13.73 6.62 21.87
CA VAL A 146 -12.65 7.28 22.64
C VAL A 146 -11.97 6.29 23.59
N SER A 147 -12.71 5.45 24.28
CA SER A 147 -12.15 4.45 25.20
C SER A 147 -11.24 3.43 24.49
N ILE A 148 -11.64 3.02 23.28
CA ILE A 148 -10.85 2.12 22.44
C ILE A 148 -9.63 2.85 21.89
N ALA A 149 -9.80 4.04 21.30
CA ALA A 149 -8.71 4.83 20.70
C ALA A 149 -7.58 5.16 21.70
N LYS A 150 -7.90 5.36 22.98
CA LYS A 150 -6.91 5.56 24.06
C LYS A 150 -5.84 4.46 24.11
N ARG A 151 -6.19 3.21 23.84
CA ARG A 151 -5.26 2.06 23.88
C ARG A 151 -4.26 2.07 22.73
N TYR A 152 -4.49 2.89 21.71
CA TYR A 152 -3.67 2.98 20.49
C TYR A 152 -2.84 4.27 20.42
N VAL A 153 -2.86 5.10 21.44
CA VAL A 153 -2.04 6.30 21.54
C VAL A 153 -0.55 5.94 21.53
N GLY A 154 0.27 6.76 20.86
CA GLY A 154 1.71 6.54 20.74
C GLY A 154 2.14 5.57 19.63
N ARG A 155 1.22 5.12 18.77
CA ARG A 155 1.51 4.20 17.64
C ARG A 155 1.70 4.89 16.30
N GLY A 156 2.10 6.18 16.28
CA GLY A 156 2.42 6.90 15.06
C GLY A 156 1.28 7.72 14.47
N MET A 157 0.11 7.78 15.13
CA MET A 157 -1.03 8.63 14.74
C MET A 157 -1.44 9.54 15.89
N LEU A 158 -1.97 10.72 15.55
CA LEU A 158 -2.53 11.65 16.53
C LEU A 158 -3.81 11.09 17.15
N PHE A 159 -4.06 11.43 18.43
CA PHE A 159 -5.22 10.89 19.15
C PHE A 159 -6.56 11.24 18.49
N LEU A 160 -6.72 12.48 17.98
CA LEU A 160 -7.94 12.86 17.26
C LEU A 160 -8.13 12.08 15.95
N ASP A 161 -7.03 11.76 15.25
CA ASP A 161 -7.11 10.97 14.01
C ASP A 161 -7.53 9.53 14.32
N LEU A 162 -7.00 8.93 15.39
CA LEU A 162 -7.43 7.61 15.86
C LEU A 162 -8.93 7.59 16.21
N ILE A 163 -9.44 8.66 16.85
CA ILE A 163 -10.86 8.80 17.14
C ILE A 163 -11.68 8.89 15.85
N GLN A 164 -11.24 9.68 14.87
CA GLN A 164 -11.99 9.83 13.62
C GLN A 164 -12.02 8.54 12.79
N GLU A 165 -10.91 7.83 12.69
CA GLU A 165 -10.89 6.50 12.06
C GLU A 165 -11.78 5.50 12.82
N GLY A 166 -11.75 5.54 14.15
CA GLY A 166 -12.67 4.77 14.98
C GLY A 166 -14.14 5.12 14.76
N ASN A 167 -14.47 6.41 14.56
CA ASN A 167 -15.81 6.86 14.23
C ASN A 167 -16.29 6.31 12.87
N LEU A 168 -15.41 6.21 11.87
CA LEU A 168 -15.73 5.54 10.61
C LEU A 168 -16.08 4.06 10.83
N GLY A 169 -15.33 3.39 11.71
CA GLY A 169 -15.64 2.02 12.14
C GLY A 169 -17.02 1.93 12.84
N LEU A 170 -17.31 2.87 13.76
CA LEU A 170 -18.61 2.94 14.44
C LEU A 170 -19.76 3.13 13.44
N ILE A 171 -19.63 3.98 12.45
CA ILE A 171 -20.67 4.20 11.42
C ILE A 171 -20.94 2.91 10.66
N LYS A 172 -19.89 2.17 10.26
CA LYS A 172 -20.04 0.86 9.61
C LYS A 172 -20.73 -0.16 10.55
N ALA A 173 -20.36 -0.16 11.84
CA ALA A 173 -21.03 -1.02 12.82
C ALA A 173 -22.52 -0.72 12.94
N VAL A 174 -22.91 0.57 12.98
CA VAL A 174 -24.31 1.00 13.00
C VAL A 174 -25.06 0.52 11.76
N GLU A 175 -24.44 0.57 10.58
CA GLU A 175 -25.05 0.14 9.32
C GLU A 175 -25.31 -1.37 9.24
N LYS A 176 -24.43 -2.16 9.85
CA LYS A 176 -24.47 -3.63 9.78
C LYS A 176 -25.04 -4.30 11.04
N PHE A 177 -25.48 -3.51 12.03
CA PHE A 177 -25.99 -4.05 13.29
C PHE A 177 -27.31 -4.76 13.14
N ASP A 178 -27.40 -6.02 13.62
CA ASP A 178 -28.61 -6.83 13.68
C ASP A 178 -28.99 -7.13 15.15
N TYR A 179 -30.02 -6.44 15.65
CA TYR A 179 -30.54 -6.60 17.02
C TYR A 179 -31.17 -7.99 17.29
N ARG A 180 -31.53 -8.74 16.23
CA ARG A 180 -32.14 -10.09 16.35
C ARG A 180 -31.14 -11.12 16.88
N LYS A 181 -29.86 -10.87 16.74
CA LYS A 181 -28.78 -11.74 17.26
C LYS A 181 -28.68 -11.71 18.81
N GLY A 182 -29.34 -10.77 19.49
CA GLY A 182 -29.43 -10.72 20.97
C GLY A 182 -28.18 -10.18 21.69
N TYR A 183 -27.17 -9.71 20.97
CA TYR A 183 -25.98 -9.10 21.54
C TYR A 183 -26.14 -7.58 21.72
N LYS A 184 -25.45 -7.01 22.73
CA LYS A 184 -25.38 -5.55 22.91
C LYS A 184 -24.67 -4.90 21.71
N PHE A 185 -25.13 -3.72 21.32
CA PHE A 185 -24.48 -2.97 20.23
C PHE A 185 -22.99 -2.71 20.50
N SER A 186 -22.61 -2.38 21.75
CA SER A 186 -21.23 -2.13 22.14
C SER A 186 -20.28 -3.29 21.84
N THR A 187 -20.72 -4.54 22.05
CA THR A 187 -19.93 -5.75 21.76
C THR A 187 -19.59 -5.84 20.28
N TYR A 188 -20.59 -5.65 19.42
CA TYR A 188 -20.41 -5.67 17.96
C TYR A 188 -19.58 -4.46 17.46
N ALA A 189 -19.89 -3.27 17.95
CA ALA A 189 -19.22 -2.03 17.55
C ALA A 189 -17.72 -2.02 17.92
N THR A 190 -17.34 -2.62 19.05
CA THR A 190 -15.95 -2.70 19.52
C THR A 190 -15.05 -3.34 18.47
N TRP A 191 -15.51 -4.40 17.79
CA TRP A 191 -14.76 -5.06 16.74
C TRP A 191 -14.52 -4.12 15.54
N TRP A 192 -15.57 -3.48 15.02
CA TRP A 192 -15.49 -2.56 13.88
C TRP A 192 -14.61 -1.34 14.17
N ILE A 193 -14.74 -0.77 15.37
CA ILE A 193 -13.92 0.36 15.80
C ILE A 193 -12.45 -0.04 15.85
N ARG A 194 -12.15 -1.19 16.46
CA ARG A 194 -10.79 -1.72 16.58
C ARG A 194 -10.20 -1.98 15.19
N GLN A 195 -10.94 -2.64 14.32
CA GLN A 195 -10.52 -2.95 12.95
C GLN A 195 -10.18 -1.67 12.18
N ALA A 196 -11.07 -0.66 12.24
CA ALA A 196 -10.84 0.62 11.57
C ALA A 196 -9.57 1.32 12.09
N ILE A 197 -9.38 1.40 13.41
CA ILE A 197 -8.21 2.02 14.03
C ILE A 197 -6.92 1.26 13.65
N THR A 198 -6.92 -0.07 13.77
CA THR A 198 -5.74 -0.90 13.48
C THR A 198 -5.34 -0.80 12.01
N ARG A 199 -6.32 -0.80 11.10
CA ARG A 199 -6.10 -0.63 9.67
C ARG A 199 -5.55 0.77 9.35
N ALA A 200 -6.12 1.81 9.95
CA ALA A 200 -5.63 3.18 9.78
C ALA A 200 -4.17 3.34 10.25
N ILE A 201 -3.81 2.76 11.40
CA ILE A 201 -2.43 2.75 11.87
C ILE A 201 -1.51 2.04 10.87
N ALA A 202 -1.92 0.88 10.34
CA ALA A 202 -1.12 0.15 9.37
C ALA A 202 -0.90 0.95 8.08
N ASP A 203 -1.90 1.71 7.63
CA ASP A 203 -1.84 2.46 6.38
C ASP A 203 -1.19 3.85 6.49
N GLN A 204 -1.28 4.52 7.66
CA GLN A 204 -0.96 5.95 7.79
C GLN A 204 0.15 6.26 8.80
N ALA A 205 0.46 5.36 9.74
CA ALA A 205 1.42 5.65 10.81
C ALA A 205 2.88 5.77 10.35
N ARG A 206 3.22 5.23 9.19
CA ARG A 206 4.60 5.24 8.68
C ARG A 206 4.79 6.28 7.59
N THR A 207 5.93 6.99 7.60
CA THR A 207 6.32 7.94 6.55
C THR A 207 6.37 7.28 5.17
N ILE A 208 6.86 6.05 5.09
CA ILE A 208 6.84 5.22 3.88
C ILE A 208 5.79 4.14 4.10
N ARG A 209 4.69 4.21 3.33
CA ARG A 209 3.58 3.26 3.47
C ARG A 209 4.01 1.83 3.14
N ILE A 210 3.63 0.92 4.00
CA ILE A 210 3.83 -0.53 3.85
C ILE A 210 2.45 -1.19 3.71
N PRO A 211 2.26 -2.20 2.84
CA PRO A 211 1.00 -2.93 2.75
C PRO A 211 0.58 -3.57 4.07
N VAL A 212 -0.74 -3.61 4.36
CA VAL A 212 -1.30 -4.09 5.65
C VAL A 212 -0.81 -5.49 6.01
N HIS A 213 -0.83 -6.46 5.09
CA HIS A 213 -0.36 -7.82 5.34
C HIS A 213 1.13 -7.88 5.77
N MET A 214 1.96 -6.95 5.29
CA MET A 214 3.35 -6.86 5.72
C MET A 214 3.48 -6.28 7.14
N VAL A 215 2.62 -5.31 7.50
CA VAL A 215 2.55 -4.79 8.87
C VAL A 215 2.12 -5.88 9.83
N GLU A 216 1.15 -6.71 9.47
CA GLU A 216 0.72 -7.88 10.25
C GLU A 216 1.88 -8.87 10.45
N THR A 217 2.62 -9.17 9.38
CA THR A 217 3.79 -10.04 9.44
C THR A 217 4.87 -9.46 10.37
N ILE A 218 5.15 -8.15 10.29
CA ILE A 218 6.08 -7.45 11.18
C ILE A 218 5.61 -7.53 12.64
N ASN A 219 4.32 -7.31 12.90
CA ASN A 219 3.75 -7.40 14.25
C ASN A 219 3.85 -8.83 14.81
N LYS A 220 3.61 -9.86 13.97
CA LYS A 220 3.82 -11.26 14.33
C LYS A 220 5.29 -11.52 14.67
N LEU A 221 6.21 -11.02 13.84
CA LEU A 221 7.66 -11.13 14.07
C LEU A 221 8.07 -10.51 15.42
N ILE A 222 7.60 -9.30 15.72
CA ILE A 222 7.90 -8.63 16.98
C ILE A 222 7.35 -9.43 18.17
N ARG A 223 6.16 -10.03 18.04
CA ARG A 223 5.55 -10.86 19.09
C ARG A 223 6.38 -12.12 19.35
N VAL A 224 6.73 -12.85 18.29
CA VAL A 224 7.57 -14.06 18.37
C VAL A 224 8.96 -13.73 18.94
N SER A 225 9.57 -12.64 18.47
CA SER A 225 10.87 -12.19 19.00
C SER A 225 10.83 -11.89 20.51
N ARG A 226 9.74 -11.27 21.01
CA ARG A 226 9.56 -11.02 22.45
C ARG A 226 9.34 -12.32 23.23
N GLN A 227 8.58 -13.25 22.69
CA GLN A 227 8.35 -14.54 23.32
C GLN A 227 9.67 -15.31 23.44
N LEU A 228 10.44 -15.44 22.35
CA LEU A 228 11.75 -16.09 22.36
C LEU A 228 12.75 -15.39 23.32
N LEU A 229 12.70 -14.04 23.40
CA LEU A 229 13.51 -13.30 24.36
C LEU A 229 13.19 -13.69 25.82
N GLN A 230 11.91 -13.91 26.15
CA GLN A 230 11.50 -14.37 27.48
C GLN A 230 11.92 -15.82 27.75
N GLU A 231 11.84 -16.69 26.76
CA GLU A 231 12.20 -18.12 26.88
C GLU A 231 13.72 -18.33 26.95
N LEU A 232 14.48 -17.65 26.09
CA LEU A 232 15.94 -17.81 25.98
C LEU A 232 16.73 -16.93 26.95
N GLY A 233 16.13 -15.86 27.48
CA GLY A 233 16.81 -14.86 28.32
C GLY A 233 17.86 -14.01 27.58
N ARG A 234 17.91 -14.08 26.23
CA ARG A 234 18.78 -13.31 25.34
C ARG A 234 18.02 -12.93 24.06
N GLU A 235 18.54 -11.97 23.32
CA GLU A 235 17.99 -11.67 21.99
C GLU A 235 18.06 -12.89 21.08
N PRO A 236 16.93 -13.26 20.43
CA PRO A 236 16.88 -14.38 19.50
C PRO A 236 17.65 -14.07 18.19
N THR A 237 18.28 -15.08 17.61
CA THR A 237 18.91 -14.95 16.31
C THR A 237 17.87 -14.97 15.18
N PRO A 238 18.15 -14.39 14.01
CA PRO A 238 17.23 -14.45 12.86
C PRO A 238 16.85 -15.88 12.47
N GLU A 239 17.75 -16.85 12.66
CA GLU A 239 17.53 -18.25 12.39
C GLU A 239 16.48 -18.86 13.35
N GLU A 240 16.55 -18.55 14.63
CA GLU A 240 15.59 -18.99 15.65
C GLU A 240 14.19 -18.41 15.41
N ILE A 241 14.12 -17.12 15.05
CA ILE A 241 12.84 -16.47 14.73
C ILE A 241 12.25 -17.09 13.44
N ALA A 242 13.08 -17.39 12.44
CA ALA A 242 12.63 -17.95 11.17
C ALA A 242 12.06 -19.35 11.36
N GLU A 243 12.66 -20.17 12.25
CA GLU A 243 12.17 -21.50 12.61
C GLU A 243 10.79 -21.40 13.28
N GLU A 244 10.62 -20.52 14.27
CA GLU A 244 9.34 -20.35 14.97
C GLU A 244 8.23 -19.78 14.06
N MET A 245 8.59 -18.88 13.13
CA MET A 245 7.65 -18.33 12.15
C MET A 245 7.39 -19.24 10.95
N ASN A 246 8.11 -20.37 10.84
CA ASN A 246 8.06 -21.31 9.71
C ASN A 246 8.28 -20.64 8.35
N MET A 247 9.35 -19.83 8.26
CA MET A 247 9.71 -19.12 7.04
C MET A 247 11.22 -19.17 6.75
N PRO A 248 11.64 -18.97 5.47
CA PRO A 248 13.06 -18.90 5.12
C PRO A 248 13.77 -17.73 5.80
N VAL A 249 15.01 -17.94 6.27
CA VAL A 249 15.83 -16.92 6.95
C VAL A 249 16.06 -15.68 6.09
N ASP A 250 16.27 -15.85 4.79
CA ASP A 250 16.50 -14.71 3.88
C ASP A 250 15.28 -13.80 3.80
N ARG A 251 14.07 -14.38 3.75
CA ARG A 251 12.82 -13.61 3.78
C ARG A 251 12.64 -12.87 5.12
N LEU A 252 13.00 -13.50 6.23
CA LEU A 252 12.97 -12.84 7.54
C LEU A 252 13.90 -11.61 7.57
N ARG A 253 15.12 -11.74 7.04
CA ARG A 253 16.07 -10.63 6.96
C ARG A 253 15.55 -9.47 6.11
N GLU A 254 14.86 -9.76 5.00
CA GLU A 254 14.16 -8.74 4.20
C GLU A 254 13.07 -8.02 5.01
N ILE A 255 12.23 -8.78 5.74
CA ILE A 255 11.17 -8.20 6.59
C ILE A 255 11.77 -7.32 7.68
N LEU A 256 12.84 -7.75 8.34
CA LEU A 256 13.56 -6.94 9.34
C LEU A 256 14.08 -5.62 8.74
N LYS A 257 14.60 -5.67 7.51
CA LYS A 257 15.07 -4.47 6.80
C LYS A 257 13.92 -3.51 6.46
N ILE A 258 12.77 -4.03 6.03
CA ILE A 258 11.57 -3.24 5.72
C ILE A 258 10.97 -2.64 7.00
N SER A 259 11.09 -3.32 8.13
CA SER A 259 10.56 -2.88 9.43
C SER A 259 11.21 -1.63 9.97
N GLN A 260 12.43 -1.29 9.52
CA GLN A 260 13.17 -0.11 9.99
C GLN A 260 12.46 1.18 9.62
N GLU A 261 12.51 2.15 10.55
CA GLU A 261 12.00 3.49 10.30
C GLU A 261 13.08 4.38 9.65
N PRO A 262 12.68 5.34 8.79
CA PRO A 262 13.63 6.28 8.20
C PRO A 262 14.22 7.20 9.28
N VAL A 263 15.52 7.47 9.16
CA VAL A 263 16.25 8.42 10.01
C VAL A 263 16.08 9.82 9.45
N SER A 264 15.85 10.82 10.32
CA SER A 264 15.75 12.22 9.91
C SER A 264 17.09 12.76 9.42
N LEU A 265 17.07 13.53 8.32
CA LEU A 265 18.24 14.26 7.83
C LEU A 265 18.70 15.40 8.77
N GLU A 266 17.79 15.88 9.61
CA GLU A 266 18.06 16.91 10.61
C GLU A 266 18.64 16.36 11.91
N THR A 267 18.96 15.06 11.96
CA THR A 267 19.59 14.45 13.14
C THR A 267 20.97 15.08 13.34
N PRO A 268 21.27 15.70 14.51
CA PRO A 268 22.57 16.31 14.76
C PRO A 268 23.65 15.23 14.86
N ILE A 269 24.84 15.54 14.34
CA ILE A 269 26.01 14.67 14.39
C ILE A 269 27.12 15.38 15.19
N GLY A 270 27.61 14.72 16.23
CA GLY A 270 28.64 15.26 17.12
C GLY A 270 28.10 16.05 18.31
N GLU A 271 28.99 16.71 19.03
CA GLU A 271 28.64 17.50 20.22
C GLU A 271 28.24 18.97 19.89
N GLU A 272 28.54 19.42 18.65
CA GLU A 272 28.19 20.76 18.15
C GLU A 272 26.91 20.68 17.34
N GLU A 273 25.91 21.52 17.66
CA GLU A 273 24.56 21.52 17.02
C GLU A 273 24.58 21.99 15.56
N ASP A 274 25.72 22.38 15.01
CA ASP A 274 25.85 22.98 13.69
C ASP A 274 25.94 21.96 12.54
N SER A 275 26.10 20.65 12.83
CA SER A 275 26.25 19.61 11.81
C SER A 275 25.09 18.61 11.84
N HIS A 276 24.44 18.42 10.71
CA HIS A 276 23.32 17.49 10.54
C HIS A 276 23.66 16.34 9.61
N LEU A 277 22.97 15.21 9.73
CA LEU A 277 23.17 14.05 8.86
C LEU A 277 23.06 14.40 7.36
N GLY A 278 22.16 15.34 7.03
CA GLY A 278 21.94 15.81 5.66
C GLY A 278 23.17 16.46 5.02
N ASP A 279 24.05 17.06 5.80
CA ASP A 279 25.27 17.75 5.30
C ASP A 279 26.32 16.78 4.76
N PHE A 280 26.25 15.50 5.15
CA PHE A 280 27.16 14.44 4.74
C PHE A 280 26.66 13.59 3.59
N ILE A 281 25.40 13.76 3.18
CA ILE A 281 24.80 13.00 2.08
C ILE A 281 24.99 13.77 0.78
N GLN A 282 25.71 13.15 -0.16
CA GLN A 282 25.95 13.73 -1.48
C GLN A 282 24.66 13.72 -2.32
N ASP A 283 24.43 14.80 -3.07
CA ASP A 283 23.36 14.88 -4.07
C ASP A 283 23.84 14.30 -5.40
N ASP A 284 23.45 13.06 -5.69
CA ASP A 284 23.79 12.36 -6.92
C ASP A 284 23.07 12.92 -8.17
N ASN A 285 22.04 13.75 -7.99
CA ASN A 285 21.28 14.34 -9.10
C ASN A 285 21.93 15.62 -9.64
N VAL A 286 22.75 16.28 -8.86
CA VAL A 286 23.46 17.49 -9.27
C VAL A 286 24.82 17.11 -9.86
N PRO A 287 25.05 17.40 -11.17
CA PRO A 287 26.33 17.11 -11.79
C PRO A 287 27.47 17.94 -11.17
N VAL A 288 28.63 17.34 -11.02
CA VAL A 288 29.82 18.04 -10.54
C VAL A 288 30.17 19.21 -11.51
N PRO A 289 30.65 20.37 -11.04
CA PRO A 289 30.92 21.53 -11.88
C PRO A 289 31.82 21.23 -13.10
N SER A 290 32.82 20.33 -12.95
CA SER A 290 33.66 19.86 -14.06
C SER A 290 32.85 19.16 -15.15
N ASP A 291 31.91 18.30 -14.77
CA ASP A 291 31.11 17.53 -15.70
C ASP A 291 30.06 18.40 -16.39
N ALA A 292 29.47 19.37 -15.66
CA ALA A 292 28.58 20.38 -16.23
C ALA A 292 29.31 21.24 -17.28
N ALA A 293 30.55 21.65 -17.00
CA ALA A 293 31.37 22.40 -17.95
C ALA A 293 31.72 21.54 -19.17
N ALA A 294 32.16 20.29 -18.95
CA ALA A 294 32.48 19.35 -20.04
C ALA A 294 31.26 19.09 -20.93
N PHE A 295 30.08 18.91 -20.34
CA PHE A 295 28.84 18.74 -21.08
C PHE A 295 28.46 19.97 -21.92
N THR A 296 28.68 21.17 -21.39
CA THR A 296 28.45 22.42 -22.12
C THR A 296 29.39 22.53 -23.33
N LEU A 297 30.69 22.25 -23.13
CA LEU A 297 31.65 22.23 -24.21
C LEU A 297 31.34 21.18 -25.28
N LEU A 298 30.92 19.96 -24.86
CA LEU A 298 30.47 18.91 -25.77
C LEU A 298 29.27 19.39 -26.60
N LYS A 299 28.30 20.07 -25.98
CA LYS A 299 27.11 20.60 -26.65
C LYS A 299 27.50 21.65 -27.70
N GLU A 300 28.42 22.56 -27.37
CA GLU A 300 28.93 23.55 -28.32
C GLU A 300 29.67 22.91 -29.50
N GLN A 301 30.55 21.95 -29.25
CA GLN A 301 31.28 21.21 -30.29
C GLN A 301 30.30 20.41 -31.18
N LEU A 302 29.26 19.83 -30.59
CA LEU A 302 28.23 19.12 -31.33
C LEU A 302 27.48 20.06 -32.27
N VAL A 303 27.09 21.25 -31.81
CA VAL A 303 26.44 22.28 -32.64
C VAL A 303 27.32 22.71 -33.79
N GLU A 304 28.61 22.91 -33.56
CA GLU A 304 29.61 23.26 -34.61
C GLU A 304 29.71 22.15 -35.65
N VAL A 305 29.84 20.88 -35.23
CA VAL A 305 29.92 19.74 -36.14
C VAL A 305 28.63 19.55 -36.91
N LEU A 306 27.47 19.73 -36.32
CA LEU A 306 26.14 19.69 -36.96
C LEU A 306 26.02 20.78 -38.02
N GLY A 307 26.60 21.98 -37.81
CA GLY A 307 26.63 23.08 -38.77
C GLY A 307 27.32 22.72 -40.10
N THR A 308 28.12 21.66 -40.13
CA THR A 308 28.77 21.16 -41.38
C THR A 308 27.83 20.29 -42.25
N LEU A 309 26.63 19.96 -41.76
CA LEU A 309 25.60 19.22 -42.51
C LEU A 309 24.68 20.19 -43.25
N THR A 310 23.88 19.65 -44.15
CA THR A 310 22.80 20.42 -44.80
C THR A 310 21.73 20.80 -43.75
N GLU A 311 21.10 21.93 -43.93
CA GLU A 311 20.04 22.43 -43.00
C GLU A 311 18.98 21.40 -42.66
N ARG A 312 18.59 20.62 -43.70
CA ARG A 312 17.58 19.56 -43.55
C ARG A 312 18.11 18.39 -42.72
N GLU A 313 19.34 17.95 -42.91
CA GLU A 313 19.98 16.87 -42.18
C GLU A 313 20.20 17.30 -40.70
N GLN A 314 20.64 18.54 -40.49
CA GLN A 314 20.81 19.11 -39.17
C GLN A 314 19.49 19.17 -38.38
N LYS A 315 18.43 19.69 -38.99
CA LYS A 315 17.14 19.83 -38.32
C LYS A 315 16.50 18.47 -37.99
N VAL A 316 16.65 17.47 -38.89
CA VAL A 316 16.20 16.10 -38.62
C VAL A 316 16.93 15.50 -37.39
N LEU A 317 18.26 15.65 -37.30
CA LEU A 317 19.01 15.15 -36.14
C LEU A 317 18.66 15.89 -34.84
N ARG A 318 18.53 17.23 -34.87
CA ARG A 318 18.13 18.01 -33.71
C ARG A 318 16.79 17.56 -33.12
N LEU A 319 15.78 17.37 -33.96
CA LEU A 319 14.46 16.91 -33.54
C LEU A 319 14.46 15.45 -33.09
N ARG A 320 15.21 14.61 -33.83
CA ARG A 320 15.26 13.17 -33.54
C ARG A 320 15.87 12.87 -32.18
N PHE A 321 16.97 13.56 -31.84
CA PHE A 321 17.71 13.38 -30.59
C PHE A 321 17.33 14.39 -29.50
N GLY A 322 16.42 15.33 -29.77
CA GLY A 322 15.98 16.33 -28.80
C GLY A 322 17.10 17.26 -28.34
N LEU A 323 18.00 17.69 -29.24
CA LEU A 323 19.16 18.49 -28.89
C LEU A 323 18.84 19.90 -28.44
N ASP A 324 17.67 20.43 -28.83
CA ASP A 324 17.22 21.78 -28.51
C ASP A 324 16.27 21.81 -27.29
N ASP A 325 15.33 20.86 -27.21
CA ASP A 325 14.26 20.80 -26.22
C ASP A 325 14.35 19.61 -25.23
N GLY A 326 15.39 18.78 -25.34
CA GLY A 326 15.59 17.60 -24.50
C GLY A 326 14.64 16.44 -24.81
N ARG A 327 13.68 16.61 -25.75
CA ARG A 327 12.69 15.58 -26.10
C ARG A 327 13.04 14.87 -27.41
N ALA A 328 13.50 13.63 -27.31
CA ALA A 328 13.71 12.77 -28.47
C ALA A 328 12.37 12.44 -29.16
N ARG A 329 12.27 12.68 -30.47
CA ARG A 329 11.07 12.41 -31.27
C ARG A 329 11.21 11.13 -32.08
N THR A 330 10.09 10.47 -32.34
CA THR A 330 10.04 9.28 -33.19
C THR A 330 10.21 9.64 -34.68
N LEU A 331 10.61 8.66 -35.52
CA LEU A 331 10.73 8.88 -36.97
C LEU A 331 9.42 9.32 -37.62
N GLU A 332 8.28 8.90 -37.05
CA GLU A 332 6.95 9.28 -37.53
C GLU A 332 6.58 10.72 -37.21
N GLU A 333 6.88 11.15 -35.97
CA GLU A 333 6.67 12.55 -35.52
C GLU A 333 7.50 13.51 -36.35
N VAL A 334 8.80 13.19 -36.54
CA VAL A 334 9.67 13.99 -37.41
C VAL A 334 9.18 13.95 -38.86
N GLY A 335 8.69 12.80 -39.34
CA GLY A 335 8.11 12.67 -40.70
C GLY A 335 6.90 13.57 -40.89
N LYS A 336 6.02 13.67 -39.91
CA LYS A 336 4.86 14.59 -39.92
C LYS A 336 5.30 16.05 -40.01
N GLU A 337 6.31 16.46 -39.23
CA GLU A 337 6.82 17.85 -39.23
C GLU A 337 7.43 18.25 -40.62
N PHE A 338 8.08 17.33 -41.28
CA PHE A 338 8.68 17.57 -42.61
C PHE A 338 7.78 17.21 -43.77
N ASN A 339 6.55 16.72 -43.55
CA ASN A 339 5.62 16.22 -44.55
C ASN A 339 6.26 15.13 -45.45
N VAL A 340 6.97 14.17 -44.87
CA VAL A 340 7.61 13.05 -45.56
C VAL A 340 7.36 11.73 -44.82
N THR A 341 7.59 10.63 -45.54
CA THR A 341 7.39 9.30 -44.96
C THR A 341 8.47 8.97 -43.90
N ARG A 342 8.12 8.13 -42.94
CA ARG A 342 9.03 7.58 -41.90
C ARG A 342 10.33 7.05 -42.52
N GLU A 343 10.24 6.30 -43.62
CA GLU A 343 11.38 5.71 -44.29
C GLU A 343 12.33 6.79 -44.90
N ARG A 344 11.76 7.89 -45.37
CA ARG A 344 12.55 9.00 -45.90
C ARG A 344 13.36 9.70 -44.76
N ILE A 345 12.77 9.87 -43.59
CA ILE A 345 13.48 10.39 -42.42
C ILE A 345 14.60 9.44 -42.00
N ARG A 346 14.36 8.11 -41.97
CA ARG A 346 15.38 7.10 -41.68
C ARG A 346 16.57 7.18 -42.65
N GLN A 347 16.31 7.38 -43.94
CA GLN A 347 17.37 7.54 -44.93
C GLN A 347 18.18 8.83 -44.72
N ILE A 348 17.51 9.95 -44.37
CA ILE A 348 18.20 11.22 -44.09
C ILE A 348 19.05 11.08 -42.85
N GLU A 349 18.52 10.51 -41.78
CA GLU A 349 19.25 10.22 -40.52
C GLU A 349 20.50 9.37 -40.76
N ALA A 350 20.33 8.23 -41.47
CA ALA A 350 21.44 7.33 -41.77
C ALA A 350 22.52 8.00 -42.60
N LYS A 351 22.15 8.85 -43.59
CA LYS A 351 23.09 9.62 -44.41
C LYS A 351 23.81 10.68 -43.58
N ALA A 352 23.12 11.39 -42.72
CA ALA A 352 23.68 12.40 -41.83
C ALA A 352 24.68 11.79 -40.85
N LEU A 353 24.33 10.68 -40.17
CA LEU A 353 25.19 9.95 -39.26
C LEU A 353 26.43 9.39 -40.00
N ARG A 354 26.33 8.91 -41.22
CA ARG A 354 27.45 8.46 -42.03
C ARG A 354 28.40 9.61 -42.34
N LYS A 355 27.88 10.81 -42.64
CA LYS A 355 28.71 12.01 -42.86
C LYS A 355 29.44 12.45 -41.56
N LEU A 356 28.81 12.30 -40.39
CA LEU A 356 29.41 12.62 -39.09
C LEU A 356 30.55 11.64 -38.71
N ARG A 357 30.46 10.37 -39.14
CA ARG A 357 31.54 9.38 -38.92
C ARG A 357 32.85 9.68 -39.65
N HIS A 358 32.82 10.58 -40.60
CA HIS A 358 34.03 10.91 -41.35
C HIS A 358 35.11 11.47 -40.41
N PRO A 359 36.41 11.05 -40.55
CA PRO A 359 37.49 11.41 -39.60
C PRO A 359 37.67 12.91 -39.39
N SER A 360 37.42 13.75 -40.40
CA SER A 360 37.48 15.21 -40.28
C SER A 360 36.47 15.84 -39.32
N ARG A 361 35.37 15.12 -39.02
CA ARG A 361 34.29 15.56 -38.13
C ARG A 361 34.33 14.79 -36.79
N SER A 362 34.54 13.49 -36.85
CA SER A 362 34.56 12.64 -35.67
C SER A 362 35.74 12.95 -34.74
N ARG A 363 36.87 13.43 -35.29
CA ARG A 363 38.05 13.80 -34.48
C ARG A 363 37.73 14.87 -33.43
N LYS A 364 36.81 15.83 -33.74
CA LYS A 364 36.43 16.91 -32.81
C LYS A 364 35.60 16.40 -31.61
N LEU A 365 34.96 15.24 -31.75
CA LEU A 365 34.09 14.65 -30.71
C LEU A 365 34.79 13.48 -29.99
N LYS A 366 36.01 13.09 -30.45
CA LYS A 366 36.68 11.90 -29.92
C LYS A 366 37.10 12.07 -28.45
N ASP A 367 37.46 13.26 -28.05
CA ASP A 367 37.94 13.57 -26.70
C ASP A 367 36.87 13.52 -25.63
N TYR A 368 35.60 13.33 -26.03
CA TYR A 368 34.44 13.22 -25.16
C TYR A 368 33.82 11.81 -25.13
N LEU A 369 34.49 10.81 -25.73
CA LEU A 369 34.00 9.44 -25.86
C LEU A 369 34.68 8.45 -24.89
N ASP A 370 35.59 8.93 -24.05
CA ASP A 370 36.30 8.12 -23.04
C ASP A 370 35.57 8.10 -21.71
#